data_bee1134a74f2a30dae106acba7b775e6
#
_entry.id   bee1134a74f2a30dae106acba7b775e6
#
_cell.length_a   1.000
_cell.length_b   1.000
_cell.length_c   1.000
_cell.angle_alpha   90.00
_cell.angle_beta   90.00
_cell.angle_gamma   90.00
#
_symmetry.space_group_name_H-M   'P 1'
#
loop_
_entity.id
_entity.type
_entity.pdbx_description
1 polymer ?
#
loop_
_entity_poly.entity_id
_entity_poly.type
_entity_poly.pdbx_seq_one_letter_code
_entity_poly.pdbx_strand_id
1 'polypeptide(L)'
;MSFRANLEGFVKLLRSNLILACLLVFVPIGIVCGIQDWGAELTFLFNFIAIIPLAWLIGQSTEDLAAHTGQIVGGLLNASFGNVIEALLCFWGLYHNQVLVVQCTLVGSILSNLLLVMGTAFFAGGYYFKLQEYSALGAVTNTSLLTLSCLCLVLPTMYAYILSSEVDAELAISRGVSILLAALYAQYLYFQLSTHSFMFAEDDQAADNNKAILPPQLQQQQRPQQDGVVVPNGQQQNGDVVEEADDAGEGEEEEDEVMMPCPGATMLLAVATVITAVCSEFLIDSIQGVVDQCNLSREFIGIILLPIIGNAAEHYTAISVAMRNKMDLSLGVAVGSSCQMALFVTPLAVLMGWCLNVPMTLNFHPFQVTMLLLSTLVVTGVLQDGHSNWLEGSMLLTAYVAIALIYWFEEPYNQL
;
A
#
# COMPACT_ATOMS: atom_id res chain seq x y z
N MET A 1 3.08 -7.78 -33.22
CA MET A 1 4.28 -7.35 -32.48
C MET A 1 5.18 -8.55 -32.23
N SER A 2 6.49 -8.41 -32.41
CA SER A 2 7.43 -9.53 -32.44
C SER A 2 7.69 -10.10 -31.03
N PHE A 3 7.72 -11.42 -30.87
CA PHE A 3 8.19 -12.14 -29.67
C PHE A 3 9.52 -11.56 -29.14
N ARG A 4 10.36 -11.08 -30.04
CA ARG A 4 11.64 -10.44 -29.73
C ARG A 4 11.47 -9.16 -28.89
N ALA A 5 10.49 -8.31 -29.19
CA ALA A 5 10.23 -7.08 -28.40
C ALA A 5 9.77 -7.38 -26.97
N ASN A 6 8.94 -8.41 -26.78
CA ASN A 6 8.51 -8.84 -25.44
C ASN A 6 9.69 -9.41 -24.63
N LEU A 7 10.59 -10.17 -25.29
CA LEU A 7 11.78 -10.73 -24.63
C LEU A 7 12.79 -9.62 -24.25
N GLU A 8 13.00 -8.65 -25.15
CA GLU A 8 13.87 -7.49 -24.89
C GLU A 8 13.33 -6.65 -23.71
N GLY A 9 12.00 -6.40 -23.67
CA GLY A 9 11.35 -5.72 -22.55
C GLY A 9 11.50 -6.49 -21.24
N PHE A 10 11.26 -7.80 -21.22
CA PHE A 10 11.45 -8.63 -20.03
C PHE A 10 12.91 -8.62 -19.52
N VAL A 11 13.89 -8.69 -20.43
CA VAL A 11 15.30 -8.59 -20.07
C VAL A 11 15.65 -7.20 -19.50
N LYS A 12 15.06 -6.13 -20.07
CA LYS A 12 15.21 -4.77 -19.55
C LYS A 12 14.64 -4.67 -18.13
N LEU A 13 13.45 -5.22 -17.90
CA LEU A 13 12.81 -5.29 -16.59
C LEU A 13 13.69 -6.03 -15.56
N LEU A 14 14.24 -7.21 -15.89
CA LEU A 14 15.13 -7.93 -14.97
C LEU A 14 16.43 -7.17 -14.67
N ARG A 15 16.90 -6.32 -15.58
CA ARG A 15 18.10 -5.50 -15.37
C ARG A 15 17.84 -4.24 -14.56
N SER A 16 16.60 -3.73 -14.53
CA SER A 16 16.25 -2.53 -13.76
C SER A 16 16.39 -2.76 -12.26
N ASN A 17 16.14 -4.01 -11.78
CA ASN A 17 16.33 -4.37 -10.38
C ASN A 17 16.98 -5.75 -10.23
N LEU A 18 18.30 -5.77 -10.27
CA LEU A 18 19.09 -7.02 -10.25
C LEU A 18 18.88 -7.82 -8.95
N ILE A 19 18.63 -7.14 -7.82
CA ILE A 19 18.43 -7.81 -6.52
C ILE A 19 17.13 -8.62 -6.57
N LEU A 20 16.01 -8.00 -7.00
CA LEU A 20 14.73 -8.69 -7.10
C LEU A 20 14.77 -9.78 -8.18
N ALA A 21 15.47 -9.54 -9.30
CA ALA A 21 15.68 -10.55 -10.33
C ALA A 21 16.44 -11.79 -9.80
N CYS A 22 17.44 -11.61 -8.94
CA CYS A 22 18.15 -12.73 -8.30
C CYS A 22 17.24 -13.52 -7.34
N LEU A 23 16.32 -12.85 -6.64
CA LEU A 23 15.38 -13.51 -5.73
C LEU A 23 14.36 -14.43 -6.47
N LEU A 24 14.18 -14.28 -7.78
CA LEU A 24 13.32 -15.19 -8.58
C LEU A 24 13.79 -16.65 -8.53
N VAL A 25 15.07 -16.92 -8.17
CA VAL A 25 15.59 -18.29 -7.97
C VAL A 25 14.83 -19.01 -6.85
N PHE A 26 14.30 -18.28 -5.86
CA PHE A 26 13.54 -18.87 -4.77
C PHE A 26 12.13 -19.34 -5.19
N VAL A 27 11.60 -18.88 -6.31
CA VAL A 27 10.29 -19.31 -6.83
C VAL A 27 10.26 -20.82 -7.12
N PRO A 28 11.12 -21.37 -7.99
CA PRO A 28 11.12 -22.82 -8.22
C PRO A 28 11.50 -23.62 -6.96
N ILE A 29 12.37 -23.08 -6.08
CA ILE A 29 12.75 -23.74 -4.83
C ILE A 29 11.54 -23.83 -3.90
N GLY A 30 10.79 -22.73 -3.70
CA GLY A 30 9.60 -22.71 -2.84
C GLY A 30 8.52 -23.68 -3.32
N ILE A 31 8.27 -23.72 -4.63
CA ILE A 31 7.31 -24.65 -5.22
C ILE A 31 7.77 -26.11 -5.01
N VAL A 32 9.05 -26.41 -5.23
CA VAL A 32 9.60 -27.78 -5.01
C VAL A 32 9.52 -28.16 -3.54
N CYS A 33 9.81 -27.24 -2.61
CA CYS A 33 9.67 -27.49 -1.17
C CYS A 33 8.24 -27.85 -0.80
N GLY A 34 7.23 -27.13 -1.34
CA GLY A 34 5.83 -27.44 -1.11
C GLY A 34 5.40 -28.80 -1.68
N ILE A 35 5.82 -29.12 -2.94
CA ILE A 35 5.45 -30.39 -3.57
C ILE A 35 6.12 -31.61 -2.92
N GLN A 36 7.37 -31.47 -2.46
CA GLN A 36 8.15 -32.56 -1.91
C GLN A 36 8.08 -32.67 -0.39
N ASP A 37 7.33 -31.78 0.27
CA ASP A 37 7.17 -31.71 1.72
C ASP A 37 8.51 -31.70 2.48
N TRP A 38 9.35 -30.68 2.19
CA TRP A 38 10.65 -30.51 2.87
C TRP A 38 10.51 -29.99 4.32
N GLY A 39 9.28 -29.89 4.82
CA GLY A 39 8.94 -29.41 6.16
C GLY A 39 8.39 -27.98 6.12
N ALA A 40 7.57 -27.67 7.11
CA ALA A 40 6.80 -26.42 7.16
C ALA A 40 7.71 -25.15 7.17
N GLU A 41 8.81 -25.19 7.93
CA GLU A 41 9.73 -24.05 8.06
C GLU A 41 10.38 -23.66 6.72
N LEU A 42 10.88 -24.64 5.97
CA LEU A 42 11.53 -24.39 4.68
C LEU A 42 10.50 -24.00 3.62
N THR A 43 9.33 -24.64 3.64
CA THR A 43 8.24 -24.32 2.72
C THR A 43 7.76 -22.89 2.95
N PHE A 44 7.55 -22.49 4.20
CA PHE A 44 7.23 -21.12 4.56
C PHE A 44 8.30 -20.14 4.09
N LEU A 45 9.54 -20.36 4.51
CA LEU A 45 10.65 -19.43 4.25
C LEU A 45 10.89 -19.19 2.75
N PHE A 46 10.95 -20.27 1.96
CA PHE A 46 11.24 -20.12 0.53
C PHE A 46 10.07 -19.54 -0.25
N ASN A 47 8.82 -19.86 0.08
CA ASN A 47 7.65 -19.22 -0.53
C ASN A 47 7.49 -17.77 -0.07
N PHE A 48 7.80 -17.45 1.19
CA PHE A 48 7.86 -16.10 1.70
C PHE A 48 8.82 -15.22 0.88
N ILE A 49 10.04 -15.69 0.65
CA ILE A 49 11.03 -14.97 -0.16
C ILE A 49 10.62 -14.92 -1.64
N ALA A 50 10.01 -15.98 -2.17
CA ALA A 50 9.58 -16.08 -3.57
C ALA A 50 8.49 -15.07 -3.94
N ILE A 51 7.57 -14.74 -3.01
CA ILE A 51 6.49 -13.80 -3.27
C ILE A 51 7.03 -12.36 -3.45
N ILE A 52 8.13 -11.97 -2.82
CA ILE A 52 8.70 -10.61 -2.92
C ILE A 52 9.02 -10.22 -4.38
N PRO A 53 9.81 -10.97 -5.14
CA PRO A 53 10.05 -10.63 -6.55
C PRO A 53 8.84 -10.83 -7.45
N LEU A 54 7.92 -11.71 -7.09
CA LEU A 54 6.66 -11.88 -7.81
C LEU A 54 5.75 -10.66 -7.63
N ALA A 55 5.69 -10.08 -6.42
CA ALA A 55 5.00 -8.83 -6.14
C ALA A 55 5.51 -7.69 -7.03
N TRP A 56 6.84 -7.54 -7.13
CA TRP A 56 7.46 -6.57 -8.01
C TRP A 56 7.11 -6.80 -9.49
N LEU A 57 7.14 -8.05 -9.98
CA LEU A 57 6.74 -8.36 -11.36
C LEU A 57 5.27 -8.03 -11.63
N ILE A 58 4.38 -8.30 -10.69
CA ILE A 58 2.95 -7.97 -10.79
C ILE A 58 2.78 -6.44 -10.83
N GLY A 59 3.40 -5.71 -9.90
CA GLY A 59 3.33 -4.25 -9.85
C GLY A 59 3.80 -3.62 -11.15
N GLN A 60 5.00 -3.95 -11.61
CA GLN A 60 5.57 -3.40 -12.84
C GLN A 60 4.74 -3.76 -14.09
N SER A 61 4.24 -5.00 -14.17
CA SER A 61 3.38 -5.40 -15.29
C SER A 61 2.05 -4.66 -15.28
N THR A 62 1.53 -4.33 -14.10
CA THR A 62 0.29 -3.56 -13.93
C THR A 62 0.50 -2.11 -14.35
N GLU A 63 1.63 -1.49 -13.96
CA GLU A 63 2.03 -0.13 -14.37
C GLU A 63 2.21 -0.03 -15.89
N ASP A 64 2.98 -0.95 -16.50
CA ASP A 64 3.15 -1.00 -17.95
C ASP A 64 1.80 -1.15 -18.67
N LEU A 65 0.90 -1.99 -18.16
CA LEU A 65 -0.41 -2.19 -18.74
C LEU A 65 -1.32 -0.97 -18.56
N ALA A 66 -1.25 -0.32 -17.40
CA ALA A 66 -1.98 0.91 -17.11
C ALA A 66 -1.58 2.04 -18.06
N ALA A 67 -0.29 2.21 -18.34
CA ALA A 67 0.22 3.19 -19.28
C ALA A 67 -0.34 3.00 -20.72
N HIS A 68 -0.62 1.76 -21.11
CA HIS A 68 -1.19 1.47 -22.44
C HIS A 68 -2.72 1.61 -22.53
N THR A 69 -3.44 1.55 -21.40
CA THR A 69 -4.91 1.45 -21.38
C THR A 69 -5.60 2.78 -21.03
N GLY A 70 -4.84 3.77 -20.65
CA GLY A 70 -5.33 5.10 -20.26
C GLY A 70 -5.82 5.18 -18.80
N GLN A 71 -6.05 6.39 -18.32
CA GLN A 71 -6.20 6.74 -16.91
C GLN A 71 -7.29 5.93 -16.18
N ILE A 72 -8.48 5.76 -16.76
CA ILE A 72 -9.60 5.06 -16.09
C ILE A 72 -9.32 3.56 -15.99
N VAL A 73 -8.97 2.92 -17.12
CA VAL A 73 -8.73 1.47 -17.15
C VAL A 73 -7.44 1.13 -16.40
N GLY A 74 -6.40 1.95 -16.54
CA GLY A 74 -5.15 1.82 -15.81
C GLY A 74 -5.37 1.93 -14.30
N GLY A 75 -6.14 2.92 -13.85
CA GLY A 75 -6.50 3.06 -12.43
C GLY A 75 -7.29 1.88 -11.88
N LEU A 76 -8.23 1.31 -12.66
CA LEU A 76 -8.95 0.09 -12.28
C LEU A 76 -8.03 -1.15 -12.22
N LEU A 77 -7.08 -1.26 -13.14
CA LEU A 77 -6.09 -2.33 -13.13
C LEU A 77 -5.20 -2.22 -11.87
N ASN A 78 -4.70 -1.04 -11.58
CA ASN A 78 -3.89 -0.80 -10.40
C ASN A 78 -4.68 -1.06 -9.10
N ALA A 79 -5.92 -0.61 -9.02
CA ALA A 79 -6.81 -0.86 -7.90
C ALA A 79 -7.13 -2.36 -7.68
N SER A 80 -7.12 -3.16 -8.76
CA SER A 80 -7.44 -4.59 -8.70
C SER A 80 -6.20 -5.46 -8.46
N PHE A 81 -5.10 -5.17 -9.13
CA PHE A 81 -3.87 -5.97 -9.08
C PHE A 81 -2.86 -5.45 -8.06
N GLY A 82 -2.97 -4.20 -7.61
CA GLY A 82 -2.13 -3.65 -6.56
C GLY A 82 -2.18 -4.48 -5.27
N ASN A 83 -3.37 -4.97 -4.88
CA ASN A 83 -3.54 -5.79 -3.67
C ASN A 83 -3.89 -7.25 -3.99
N VAL A 84 -3.46 -7.77 -5.15
CA VAL A 84 -3.82 -9.15 -5.55
C VAL A 84 -3.16 -10.20 -4.65
N ILE A 85 -1.99 -9.91 -4.11
CA ILE A 85 -1.28 -10.83 -3.21
C ILE A 85 -2.07 -11.03 -1.92
N GLU A 86 -2.52 -9.94 -1.30
CA GLU A 86 -3.35 -9.98 -0.11
C GLU A 86 -4.67 -10.71 -0.38
N ALA A 87 -5.28 -10.47 -1.53
CA ALA A 87 -6.48 -11.18 -1.94
C ALA A 87 -6.23 -12.70 -2.08
N LEU A 88 -5.09 -13.11 -2.66
CA LEU A 88 -4.68 -14.51 -2.76
C LEU A 88 -4.38 -15.14 -1.40
N LEU A 89 -3.65 -14.43 -0.52
CA LEU A 89 -3.39 -14.87 0.85
C LEU A 89 -4.69 -15.04 1.64
N CYS A 90 -5.64 -14.10 1.49
CA CYS A 90 -6.97 -14.22 2.11
C CYS A 90 -7.76 -15.40 1.53
N PHE A 91 -7.73 -15.60 0.22
CA PHE A 91 -8.41 -16.72 -0.44
C PHE A 91 -7.91 -18.07 0.09
N TRP A 92 -6.59 -18.29 0.09
CA TRP A 92 -6.02 -19.53 0.58
C TRP A 92 -6.18 -19.69 2.10
N GLY A 93 -6.07 -18.60 2.87
CA GLY A 93 -6.36 -18.61 4.30
C GLY A 93 -7.79 -19.05 4.61
N LEU A 94 -8.78 -18.58 3.86
CA LEU A 94 -10.17 -19.00 4.00
C LEU A 94 -10.37 -20.45 3.53
N TYR A 95 -9.73 -20.85 2.42
CA TYR A 95 -9.81 -22.20 1.91
C TYR A 95 -9.29 -23.24 2.91
N HIS A 96 -8.22 -22.92 3.63
CA HIS A 96 -7.65 -23.75 4.71
C HIS A 96 -8.30 -23.49 6.09
N ASN A 97 -9.43 -22.76 6.16
CA ASN A 97 -10.13 -22.41 7.41
C ASN A 97 -9.27 -21.64 8.43
N GLN A 98 -8.29 -20.90 8.00
CA GLN A 98 -7.42 -20.07 8.85
C GLN A 98 -7.96 -18.64 8.98
N VAL A 99 -9.22 -18.50 9.44
CA VAL A 99 -9.92 -17.21 9.54
C VAL A 99 -9.14 -16.18 10.37
N LEU A 100 -8.55 -16.60 11.49
CA LEU A 100 -7.74 -15.72 12.34
C LEU A 100 -6.54 -15.14 11.58
N VAL A 101 -5.81 -15.94 10.81
CA VAL A 101 -4.67 -15.48 10.00
C VAL A 101 -5.15 -14.45 8.97
N VAL A 102 -6.29 -14.70 8.32
CA VAL A 102 -6.87 -13.76 7.35
C VAL A 102 -7.22 -12.42 8.03
N GLN A 103 -7.91 -12.45 9.17
CA GLN A 103 -8.25 -11.24 9.92
C GLN A 103 -6.98 -10.47 10.33
N CYS A 104 -5.97 -11.18 10.85
CA CYS A 104 -4.68 -10.60 11.20
C CYS A 104 -3.98 -9.96 10.00
N THR A 105 -3.97 -10.64 8.85
CA THR A 105 -3.34 -10.15 7.61
C THR A 105 -4.02 -8.87 7.11
N LEU A 106 -5.35 -8.80 7.14
CA LEU A 106 -6.09 -7.61 6.73
C LEU A 106 -5.74 -6.39 7.58
N VAL A 107 -5.78 -6.52 8.90
CA VAL A 107 -5.40 -5.43 9.83
C VAL A 107 -3.92 -5.10 9.71
N GLY A 108 -3.07 -6.12 9.64
CA GLY A 108 -1.62 -5.98 9.52
C GLY A 108 -1.21 -5.25 8.24
N SER A 109 -1.87 -5.52 7.10
CA SER A 109 -1.56 -4.84 5.83
C SER A 109 -1.90 -3.35 5.89
N ILE A 110 -3.03 -2.97 6.51
CA ILE A 110 -3.35 -1.56 6.73
C ILE A 110 -2.32 -0.90 7.66
N LEU A 111 -1.97 -1.53 8.78
CA LEU A 111 -0.98 -1.02 9.73
C LEU A 111 0.42 -0.91 9.09
N SER A 112 0.83 -1.91 8.31
CA SER A 112 2.10 -1.89 7.59
C SER A 112 2.18 -0.72 6.61
N ASN A 113 1.17 -0.51 5.79
CA ASN A 113 1.14 0.62 4.85
C ASN A 113 1.16 1.97 5.56
N LEU A 114 0.39 2.14 6.62
CA LEU A 114 0.31 3.40 7.37
C LEU A 114 1.55 3.71 8.19
N LEU A 115 2.20 2.72 8.80
CA LEU A 115 3.27 2.94 9.74
C LEU A 115 4.64 2.56 9.18
N LEU A 116 4.76 1.40 8.53
CA LEU A 116 6.04 0.93 8.02
C LEU A 116 6.35 1.54 6.64
N VAL A 117 5.46 1.41 5.67
CA VAL A 117 5.70 1.91 4.29
C VAL A 117 5.82 3.42 4.30
N MET A 118 4.82 4.13 4.85
CA MET A 118 4.85 5.59 4.92
C MET A 118 6.00 6.08 5.82
N GLY A 119 6.24 5.42 6.97
CA GLY A 119 7.32 5.76 7.88
C GLY A 119 8.70 5.64 7.24
N THR A 120 8.96 4.57 6.47
CA THR A 120 10.22 4.40 5.73
C THR A 120 10.34 5.39 4.56
N ALA A 121 9.25 5.72 3.88
CA ALA A 121 9.23 6.71 2.81
C ALA A 121 9.58 8.11 3.36
N PHE A 122 8.95 8.55 4.45
CA PHE A 122 9.26 9.82 5.12
C PHE A 122 10.68 9.86 5.67
N PHE A 123 11.14 8.76 6.25
CA PHE A 123 12.52 8.67 6.77
C PHE A 123 13.55 8.74 5.63
N ALA A 124 13.36 7.97 4.56
CA ALA A 124 14.27 7.94 3.42
C ALA A 124 14.25 9.27 2.63
N GLY A 125 13.05 9.80 2.35
CA GLY A 125 12.91 11.09 1.69
C GLY A 125 13.50 12.22 2.50
N GLY A 126 13.22 12.24 3.81
CA GLY A 126 13.74 13.24 4.75
C GLY A 126 15.25 13.18 5.01
N TYR A 127 15.92 12.07 4.62
CA TYR A 127 17.39 12.00 4.59
C TYR A 127 18.00 12.83 3.46
N TYR A 128 17.33 12.87 2.30
CA TYR A 128 17.79 13.65 1.13
C TYR A 128 17.25 15.08 1.15
N PHE A 129 16.00 15.26 1.57
CA PHE A 129 15.30 16.55 1.58
C PHE A 129 14.86 16.89 3.00
N LYS A 130 15.23 18.09 3.49
CA LYS A 130 14.92 18.51 4.87
C LYS A 130 13.42 18.61 5.14
N LEU A 131 12.65 18.99 4.12
CA LEU A 131 11.21 19.13 4.13
C LEU A 131 10.72 18.77 2.72
N GLN A 132 9.69 17.94 2.62
CA GLN A 132 9.04 17.59 1.36
C GLN A 132 7.57 18.02 1.44
N GLU A 133 7.08 18.67 0.42
CA GLU A 133 5.71 19.14 0.32
C GLU A 133 4.84 18.13 -0.42
N TYR A 134 3.57 18.10 -0.09
CA TYR A 134 2.55 17.28 -0.76
C TYR A 134 1.17 17.94 -0.66
N SER A 135 0.23 17.48 -1.50
CA SER A 135 -1.15 17.96 -1.51
C SER A 135 -1.89 17.56 -0.23
N ALA A 136 -1.98 18.49 0.72
CA ALA A 136 -2.76 18.29 1.94
C ALA A 136 -4.22 17.91 1.66
N LEU A 137 -4.80 18.40 0.56
CA LEU A 137 -6.19 18.11 0.18
C LEU A 137 -6.38 16.63 -0.21
N GLY A 138 -5.48 16.08 -1.01
CA GLY A 138 -5.47 14.65 -1.37
C GLY A 138 -5.25 13.75 -0.17
N ALA A 139 -4.24 14.10 0.66
CA ALA A 139 -3.91 13.37 1.88
C ALA A 139 -5.09 13.34 2.89
N VAL A 140 -5.72 14.49 3.16
CA VAL A 140 -6.88 14.59 4.06
C VAL A 140 -8.08 13.83 3.51
N THR A 141 -8.33 13.85 2.21
CA THR A 141 -9.43 13.09 1.60
C THR A 141 -9.23 11.58 1.84
N ASN A 142 -8.04 11.05 1.54
CA ASN A 142 -7.73 9.63 1.74
C ASN A 142 -7.77 9.23 3.21
N THR A 143 -7.20 10.02 4.12
CA THR A 143 -7.21 9.71 5.56
C THR A 143 -8.59 9.81 6.18
N SER A 144 -9.44 10.72 5.72
CA SER A 144 -10.86 10.81 6.15
C SER A 144 -11.64 9.56 5.72
N LEU A 145 -11.44 9.10 4.48
CA LEU A 145 -12.05 7.89 3.97
C LEU A 145 -11.58 6.65 4.74
N LEU A 146 -10.28 6.57 5.01
CA LEU A 146 -9.69 5.50 5.81
C LEU A 146 -10.21 5.51 7.26
N THR A 147 -10.31 6.67 7.89
CA THR A 147 -10.86 6.81 9.25
C THR A 147 -12.31 6.32 9.32
N LEU A 148 -13.14 6.68 8.35
CA LEU A 148 -14.50 6.17 8.25
C LEU A 148 -14.52 4.65 8.07
N SER A 149 -13.65 4.12 7.21
CA SER A 149 -13.54 2.68 6.97
C SER A 149 -13.12 1.93 8.23
N CYS A 150 -12.11 2.43 8.96
CA CYS A 150 -11.69 1.87 10.24
C CYS A 150 -12.82 1.89 11.26
N LEU A 151 -13.61 2.96 11.33
CA LEU A 151 -14.80 3.00 12.19
C LEU A 151 -15.78 1.88 11.82
N CYS A 152 -16.06 1.69 10.53
CA CYS A 152 -16.95 0.62 10.06
C CYS A 152 -16.42 -0.79 10.38
N LEU A 153 -15.09 -0.99 10.41
CA LEU A 153 -14.47 -2.26 10.79
C LEU A 153 -14.51 -2.49 12.32
N VAL A 154 -14.43 -1.43 13.11
CA VAL A 154 -14.52 -1.50 14.58
C VAL A 154 -15.91 -1.85 15.06
N LEU A 155 -16.96 -1.35 14.40
CA LEU A 155 -18.35 -1.50 14.87
C LEU A 155 -18.80 -2.96 15.04
N PRO A 156 -18.57 -3.90 14.09
CA PRO A 156 -18.92 -5.30 14.26
C PRO A 156 -18.20 -5.94 15.47
N THR A 157 -16.93 -5.63 15.68
CA THR A 157 -16.16 -6.09 16.84
C THR A 157 -16.76 -5.58 18.15
N MET A 158 -17.08 -4.29 18.24
CA MET A 158 -17.70 -3.72 19.43
C MET A 158 -19.09 -4.31 19.70
N TYR A 159 -19.87 -4.54 18.64
CA TYR A 159 -21.17 -5.20 18.75
C TYR A 159 -21.03 -6.60 19.36
N ALA A 160 -20.14 -7.44 18.81
CA ALA A 160 -19.90 -8.78 19.31
C ALA A 160 -19.43 -8.81 20.78
N TYR A 161 -18.52 -7.90 21.13
CA TYR A 161 -17.93 -7.82 22.47
C TYR A 161 -18.90 -7.32 23.54
N ILE A 162 -19.73 -6.30 23.21
CA ILE A 162 -20.61 -5.64 24.20
C ILE A 162 -21.97 -6.35 24.32
N LEU A 163 -22.55 -6.80 23.19
CA LEU A 163 -23.93 -7.26 23.13
C LEU A 163 -24.06 -8.80 23.15
N SER A 164 -22.97 -9.54 23.28
CA SER A 164 -22.94 -11.02 23.37
C SER A 164 -23.83 -11.66 22.30
N SER A 165 -23.52 -11.40 21.04
CA SER A 165 -24.38 -11.71 19.90
C SER A 165 -24.38 -13.19 19.54
N GLU A 166 -25.48 -13.64 18.95
CA GLU A 166 -25.54 -14.91 18.25
C GLU A 166 -24.65 -14.86 17.00
N VAL A 167 -23.94 -15.96 16.68
CA VAL A 167 -23.02 -16.08 15.53
C VAL A 167 -23.68 -15.66 14.21
N ASP A 168 -24.97 -15.98 14.02
CA ASP A 168 -25.72 -15.62 12.84
C ASP A 168 -25.90 -14.09 12.69
N ALA A 169 -26.06 -13.37 13.80
CA ALA A 169 -26.15 -11.90 13.80
C ALA A 169 -24.81 -11.25 13.45
N GLU A 170 -23.69 -11.77 13.97
CA GLU A 170 -22.33 -11.30 13.62
C GLU A 170 -22.03 -11.47 12.15
N LEU A 171 -22.38 -12.64 11.57
CA LEU A 171 -22.23 -12.89 10.14
C LEU A 171 -23.09 -11.94 9.28
N ALA A 172 -24.35 -11.73 9.68
CA ALA A 172 -25.26 -10.83 8.95
C ALA A 172 -24.75 -9.38 8.97
N ILE A 173 -24.29 -8.89 10.12
CA ILE A 173 -23.71 -7.54 10.27
C ILE A 173 -22.43 -7.42 9.45
N SER A 174 -21.52 -8.39 9.54
CA SER A 174 -20.25 -8.39 8.80
C SER A 174 -20.47 -8.35 7.29
N ARG A 175 -21.39 -9.15 6.77
CA ARG A 175 -21.80 -9.15 5.35
C ARG A 175 -22.43 -7.84 4.94
N GLY A 176 -23.33 -7.29 5.75
CA GLY A 176 -23.99 -5.99 5.50
C GLY A 176 -22.97 -4.85 5.45
N VAL A 177 -22.08 -4.75 6.43
CA VAL A 177 -21.01 -3.74 6.46
C VAL A 177 -20.07 -3.91 5.27
N SER A 178 -19.70 -5.14 4.91
CA SER A 178 -18.84 -5.41 3.74
C SER A 178 -19.48 -4.95 2.43
N ILE A 179 -20.77 -5.13 2.23
CA ILE A 179 -21.48 -4.63 1.04
C ILE A 179 -21.47 -3.10 1.02
N LEU A 180 -21.68 -2.45 2.16
CA LEU A 180 -21.62 -0.98 2.26
C LEU A 180 -20.23 -0.43 1.96
N LEU A 181 -19.17 -1.05 2.50
CA LEU A 181 -17.78 -0.66 2.23
C LEU A 181 -17.40 -0.86 0.76
N ALA A 182 -17.79 -1.99 0.16
CA ALA A 182 -17.58 -2.24 -1.27
C ALA A 182 -18.31 -1.21 -2.16
N ALA A 183 -19.53 -0.81 -1.78
CA ALA A 183 -20.27 0.24 -2.48
C ALA A 183 -19.60 1.62 -2.32
N LEU A 184 -19.05 1.92 -1.13
CA LEU A 184 -18.26 3.12 -0.88
C LEU A 184 -16.96 3.12 -1.70
N TYR A 185 -16.30 1.95 -1.84
CA TYR A 185 -15.13 1.82 -2.68
C TYR A 185 -15.41 2.11 -4.16
N ALA A 186 -16.53 1.62 -4.69
CA ALA A 186 -16.94 1.94 -6.06
C ALA A 186 -17.18 3.45 -6.25
N GLN A 187 -17.76 4.14 -5.24
CA GLN A 187 -17.92 5.59 -5.26
C GLN A 187 -16.57 6.31 -5.17
N TYR A 188 -15.64 5.83 -4.35
CA TYR A 188 -14.29 6.37 -4.25
C TYR A 188 -13.53 6.26 -5.57
N LEU A 189 -13.57 5.11 -6.24
CA LEU A 189 -12.97 4.95 -7.57
C LEU A 189 -13.56 5.91 -8.59
N TYR A 190 -14.88 6.08 -8.62
CA TYR A 190 -15.52 7.05 -9.50
C TYR A 190 -15.09 8.49 -9.17
N PHE A 191 -14.96 8.82 -7.87
CA PHE A 191 -14.44 10.11 -7.42
C PHE A 191 -13.01 10.34 -7.90
N GLN A 192 -12.12 9.40 -7.63
CA GLN A 192 -10.70 9.49 -7.93
C GLN A 192 -10.39 9.49 -9.43
N LEU A 193 -11.05 8.61 -10.20
CA LEU A 193 -10.71 8.41 -11.62
C LEU A 193 -11.49 9.32 -12.58
N SER A 194 -12.62 9.89 -12.16
CA SER A 194 -13.50 10.63 -13.06
C SER A 194 -13.78 12.06 -12.61
N THR A 195 -14.32 12.25 -11.40
CA THR A 195 -14.84 13.57 -11.02
C THR A 195 -13.80 14.50 -10.39
N HIS A 196 -12.81 13.96 -9.70
CA HIS A 196 -11.78 14.71 -8.96
C HIS A 196 -10.37 14.19 -9.21
N SER A 197 -10.11 13.72 -10.44
CA SER A 197 -8.79 13.19 -10.83
C SER A 197 -7.66 14.21 -10.65
N PHE A 198 -7.96 15.49 -10.77
CA PHE A 198 -7.01 16.57 -10.57
C PHE A 198 -6.42 16.66 -9.14
N MET A 199 -7.09 16.10 -8.14
CA MET A 199 -6.60 16.05 -6.75
C MET A 199 -5.52 14.98 -6.54
N PHE A 200 -5.37 14.06 -7.50
CA PHE A 200 -4.49 12.92 -7.47
C PHE A 200 -3.53 12.88 -8.68
N ALA A 201 -3.53 13.94 -9.50
CA ALA A 201 -2.62 14.12 -10.62
C ALA A 201 -1.27 14.69 -10.14
N GLU A 202 -0.20 14.38 -10.84
CA GLU A 202 1.12 14.93 -10.58
C GLU A 202 1.14 16.46 -10.68
N ASP A 203 2.00 17.12 -9.91
CA ASP A 203 2.03 18.59 -9.72
C ASP A 203 2.15 19.42 -10.99
N ASP A 204 2.77 18.94 -12.04
CA ASP A 204 2.96 19.70 -13.31
C ASP A 204 1.66 19.94 -14.07
N GLN A 205 0.66 19.04 -13.95
CA GLN A 205 -0.68 19.25 -14.52
C GLN A 205 -1.66 19.87 -13.51
N ALA A 206 -1.44 19.67 -12.21
CA ALA A 206 -2.30 20.18 -11.14
C ALA A 206 -2.16 21.71 -10.99
N ALA A 207 -0.97 22.27 -11.18
CA ALA A 207 -0.71 23.71 -11.03
C ALA A 207 -1.50 24.57 -12.05
N ASP A 208 -1.66 24.10 -13.27
CA ASP A 208 -2.42 24.81 -14.31
C ASP A 208 -3.95 24.61 -14.18
N ASN A 209 -4.38 23.41 -13.79
CA ASN A 209 -5.81 23.11 -13.61
C ASN A 209 -6.37 23.69 -12.30
N ASN A 210 -5.62 23.71 -11.22
CA ASN A 210 -6.05 24.28 -9.93
C ASN A 210 -6.28 25.80 -10.01
N LYS A 211 -5.49 26.53 -10.83
CA LYS A 211 -5.73 27.96 -11.08
C LYS A 211 -7.05 28.23 -11.79
N ALA A 212 -7.56 27.27 -12.56
CA ALA A 212 -8.77 27.41 -13.35
C ALA A 212 -10.07 27.03 -12.61
N ILE A 213 -9.99 26.20 -11.56
CA ILE A 213 -11.17 25.56 -10.94
C ILE A 213 -11.47 26.07 -9.53
N LEU A 214 -10.48 26.65 -8.82
CA LEU A 214 -10.69 27.18 -7.47
C LEU A 214 -11.51 28.49 -7.49
N PRO A 215 -12.53 28.62 -6.64
CA PRO A 215 -13.26 29.88 -6.47
C PRO A 215 -12.31 31.02 -6.14
N PRO A 216 -12.54 32.24 -6.64
CA PRO A 216 -11.64 33.39 -6.48
C PRO A 216 -11.27 33.72 -5.02
N GLN A 217 -12.06 33.27 -4.06
CA GLN A 217 -11.84 33.49 -2.62
C GLN A 217 -10.74 32.60 -2.03
N LEU A 218 -10.51 31.40 -2.58
CA LEU A 218 -9.44 30.48 -2.14
C LEU A 218 -8.11 30.73 -2.87
N GLN A 219 -8.17 31.35 -4.07
CA GLN A 219 -6.97 31.75 -4.82
C GLN A 219 -6.17 32.85 -4.11
N GLN A 220 -6.79 33.65 -3.25
CA GLN A 220 -6.13 34.72 -2.49
C GLN A 220 -5.37 34.22 -1.27
N GLN A 221 -5.68 33.04 -0.73
CA GLN A 221 -4.97 32.47 0.42
C GLN A 221 -3.67 31.76 0.06
N GLN A 222 -3.47 31.42 -1.22
CA GLN A 222 -2.26 30.73 -1.71
C GLN A 222 -1.18 31.66 -2.28
N ARG A 223 -1.38 32.99 -2.24
CA ARG A 223 -0.30 33.93 -2.60
C ARG A 223 0.69 34.02 -1.43
N PRO A 224 2.00 33.76 -1.64
CA PRO A 224 3.02 34.07 -0.65
C PRO A 224 2.86 35.55 -0.25
N GLN A 225 2.75 35.84 1.05
CA GLN A 225 2.86 37.19 1.55
C GLN A 225 4.29 37.68 1.22
N GLN A 226 4.43 38.45 0.16
CA GLN A 226 5.59 39.29 -0.02
C GLN A 226 5.52 40.38 1.05
N ASP A 227 6.25 40.16 2.13
CA ASP A 227 6.51 41.19 3.11
C ASP A 227 7.16 42.39 2.41
N GLY A 228 6.35 43.41 2.20
CA GLY A 228 6.78 44.66 1.62
C GLY A 228 7.69 45.43 2.57
N VAL A 229 8.99 45.26 2.42
CA VAL A 229 9.96 46.23 2.97
C VAL A 229 9.93 47.46 2.08
N VAL A 230 9.29 48.52 2.54
CA VAL A 230 9.35 49.86 1.97
C VAL A 230 10.74 50.41 2.29
N VAL A 231 11.61 50.50 1.28
CA VAL A 231 12.87 51.24 1.35
C VAL A 231 12.68 52.58 0.64
N PRO A 232 12.97 53.72 1.31
CA PRO A 232 12.89 55.04 0.67
C PRO A 232 14.04 55.29 -0.32
N ASN A 233 13.68 55.90 -1.42
CA ASN A 233 14.51 56.42 -2.53
C ASN A 233 15.86 56.99 -2.11
N GLY A 234 16.92 56.67 -2.86
CA GLY A 234 18.13 57.48 -2.93
C GLY A 234 19.38 56.75 -3.43
N GLN A 235 19.78 57.07 -4.66
CA GLN A 235 21.12 56.97 -5.25
C GLN A 235 21.52 55.70 -6.00
N GLN A 236 21.63 55.89 -7.33
CA GLN A 236 22.36 55.05 -8.28
C GLN A 236 23.85 54.95 -7.89
N GLN A 237 24.35 53.70 -7.86
CA GLN A 237 25.76 53.40 -8.10
C GLN A 237 25.87 52.11 -8.87
N ASN A 238 26.57 52.19 -10.03
CA ASN A 238 27.00 51.06 -10.86
C ASN A 238 27.92 50.14 -10.04
N GLY A 239 27.66 48.87 -10.05
CA GLY A 239 28.55 47.85 -9.55
C GLY A 239 28.27 46.56 -10.30
N ASP A 240 29.31 46.01 -10.92
CA ASP A 240 29.29 44.80 -11.76
C ASP A 240 28.61 43.64 -11.09
N VAL A 241 27.57 43.11 -11.75
CA VAL A 241 26.92 41.83 -11.37
C VAL A 241 27.81 40.73 -11.92
N VAL A 242 28.49 40.02 -11.04
CA VAL A 242 29.05 38.70 -11.31
C VAL A 242 27.88 37.73 -11.35
N GLU A 243 27.54 37.27 -12.55
CA GLU A 243 26.66 36.10 -12.74
C GLU A 243 27.39 34.88 -12.16
N GLU A 244 27.03 34.49 -10.93
CA GLU A 244 27.23 33.09 -10.50
C GLU A 244 26.26 32.25 -11.33
N ALA A 245 26.79 31.49 -12.26
CA ALA A 245 26.10 30.46 -12.99
C ALA A 245 25.73 29.36 -11.96
N ASP A 246 24.48 29.37 -11.50
CA ASP A 246 23.85 28.20 -10.93
C ASP A 246 23.80 27.12 -12.03
N ASP A 247 24.79 26.25 -12.01
CA ASP A 247 24.78 24.96 -12.70
C ASP A 247 23.77 24.04 -11.97
N ALA A 248 22.48 24.40 -12.11
CA ALA A 248 21.39 23.48 -11.80
C ALA A 248 21.41 22.44 -12.92
N GLY A 249 22.08 21.34 -12.65
CA GLY A 249 22.01 20.16 -13.49
C GLY A 249 20.53 19.88 -13.82
N GLU A 250 20.21 19.99 -15.10
CA GLU A 250 18.97 19.48 -15.67
C GLU A 250 18.87 18.03 -15.24
N GLY A 251 18.07 17.75 -14.19
CA GLY A 251 17.61 16.41 -13.87
C GLY A 251 16.83 15.97 -15.09
N GLU A 252 17.39 15.04 -15.86
CA GLU A 252 16.65 14.34 -16.91
C GLU A 252 15.37 13.83 -16.23
N GLU A 253 14.22 14.35 -16.65
CA GLU A 253 12.92 13.78 -16.36
C GLU A 253 12.94 12.37 -16.97
N GLU A 254 13.28 11.36 -16.15
CA GLU A 254 12.98 9.98 -16.49
C GLU A 254 11.44 9.87 -16.50
N GLU A 255 10.82 10.16 -17.66
CA GLU A 255 9.48 9.68 -17.97
C GLU A 255 9.45 8.19 -17.58
N ASP A 256 8.41 7.76 -16.87
CA ASP A 256 8.23 6.35 -16.49
C ASP A 256 8.22 5.51 -17.78
N GLU A 257 9.42 5.06 -18.17
CA GLU A 257 9.66 4.43 -19.46
C GLU A 257 8.96 3.07 -19.48
N VAL A 258 7.87 2.97 -20.21
CA VAL A 258 7.14 1.72 -20.40
C VAL A 258 8.12 0.63 -20.83
N MET A 259 8.33 -0.35 -19.97
CA MET A 259 9.35 -1.37 -20.16
C MET A 259 8.89 -2.47 -21.15
N MET A 260 7.58 -2.76 -21.14
CA MET A 260 7.04 -3.87 -21.94
C MET A 260 5.85 -3.46 -22.81
N PRO A 261 5.74 -4.03 -24.04
CA PRO A 261 4.54 -3.89 -24.86
C PRO A 261 3.32 -4.52 -24.17
N CYS A 262 2.12 -3.95 -24.39
CA CYS A 262 0.87 -4.40 -23.78
C CYS A 262 0.65 -5.94 -23.78
N PRO A 263 0.88 -6.72 -24.87
CA PRO A 263 0.73 -8.17 -24.83
C PRO A 263 1.75 -8.87 -23.93
N GLY A 264 2.96 -8.32 -23.82
CA GLY A 264 4.00 -8.84 -22.95
C GLY A 264 3.68 -8.59 -21.48
N ALA A 265 3.27 -7.37 -21.13
CA ALA A 265 2.84 -6.99 -19.80
C ALA A 265 1.62 -7.83 -19.35
N THR A 266 0.60 -8.01 -20.20
CA THR A 266 -0.56 -8.86 -19.89
C THR A 266 -0.17 -10.31 -19.62
N MET A 267 0.72 -10.88 -20.45
CA MET A 267 1.18 -12.26 -20.27
C MET A 267 2.00 -12.41 -18.98
N LEU A 268 2.89 -11.47 -18.71
CA LEU A 268 3.72 -11.49 -17.50
C LEU A 268 2.85 -11.35 -16.24
N LEU A 269 1.89 -10.43 -16.25
CA LEU A 269 0.92 -10.24 -15.16
C LEU A 269 0.16 -11.55 -14.88
N ALA A 270 -0.39 -12.18 -15.91
CA ALA A 270 -1.14 -13.44 -15.75
C ALA A 270 -0.25 -14.57 -15.21
N VAL A 271 0.95 -14.75 -15.76
CA VAL A 271 1.88 -15.81 -15.33
C VAL A 271 2.37 -15.55 -13.91
N ALA A 272 2.78 -14.32 -13.59
CA ALA A 272 3.23 -13.96 -12.24
C ALA A 272 2.10 -14.16 -11.21
N THR A 273 0.86 -13.76 -11.52
CA THR A 273 -0.31 -13.97 -10.63
C THR A 273 -0.57 -15.45 -10.36
N VAL A 274 -0.52 -16.31 -11.39
CA VAL A 274 -0.71 -17.77 -11.21
C VAL A 274 0.40 -18.37 -10.36
N ILE A 275 1.65 -18.01 -10.60
CA ILE A 275 2.79 -18.48 -9.80
C ILE A 275 2.67 -17.98 -8.35
N THR A 276 2.29 -16.73 -8.15
CA THR A 276 2.04 -16.16 -6.81
C THR A 276 0.93 -16.91 -6.10
N ALA A 277 -0.15 -17.28 -6.79
CA ALA A 277 -1.23 -18.07 -6.19
C ALA A 277 -0.72 -19.42 -5.67
N VAL A 278 0.14 -20.12 -6.42
CA VAL A 278 0.74 -21.39 -5.99
C VAL A 278 1.69 -21.20 -4.80
N CYS A 279 2.55 -20.17 -4.83
CA CYS A 279 3.43 -19.87 -3.70
C CYS A 279 2.65 -19.47 -2.44
N SER A 280 1.56 -18.71 -2.60
CA SER A 280 0.68 -18.31 -1.49
C SER A 280 -0.06 -19.51 -0.88
N GLU A 281 -0.47 -20.49 -1.69
CA GLU A 281 -1.05 -21.75 -1.19
C GLU A 281 -0.09 -22.46 -0.26
N PHE A 282 1.13 -22.76 -0.73
CA PHE A 282 2.14 -23.45 0.08
C PHE A 282 2.55 -22.64 1.32
N LEU A 283 2.62 -21.31 1.21
CA LEU A 283 2.92 -20.42 2.32
C LEU A 283 1.87 -20.54 3.42
N ILE A 284 0.58 -20.42 3.06
CA ILE A 284 -0.53 -20.47 4.02
C ILE A 284 -0.67 -21.86 4.64
N ASP A 285 -0.54 -22.92 3.83
CA ASP A 285 -0.63 -24.31 4.31
C ASP A 285 0.48 -24.62 5.35
N SER A 286 1.66 -24.05 5.19
CA SER A 286 2.80 -24.25 6.09
C SER A 286 2.72 -23.49 7.42
N ILE A 287 1.81 -22.51 7.58
CA ILE A 287 1.75 -21.65 8.78
C ILE A 287 1.60 -22.45 10.06
N GLN A 288 0.69 -23.45 10.08
CA GLN A 288 0.45 -24.23 11.29
C GLN A 288 1.74 -24.95 11.75
N GLY A 289 2.49 -25.54 10.82
CA GLY A 289 3.75 -26.19 11.16
C GLY A 289 4.81 -25.22 11.67
N VAL A 290 4.87 -23.98 11.14
CA VAL A 290 5.76 -22.93 11.62
C VAL A 290 5.39 -22.49 13.05
N VAL A 291 4.10 -22.30 13.33
CA VAL A 291 3.60 -22.00 14.67
C VAL A 291 4.05 -23.06 15.68
N ASP A 292 3.88 -24.34 15.34
CA ASP A 292 4.18 -25.46 16.23
C ASP A 292 5.69 -25.67 16.45
N GLN A 293 6.53 -25.40 15.42
CA GLN A 293 7.98 -25.65 15.46
C GLN A 293 8.78 -24.44 15.93
N CYS A 294 8.40 -23.23 15.50
CA CYS A 294 9.15 -22.00 15.80
C CYS A 294 8.60 -21.26 17.04
N ASN A 295 7.49 -21.72 17.62
CA ASN A 295 6.80 -21.06 18.75
C ASN A 295 6.42 -19.59 18.43
N LEU A 296 6.05 -19.32 17.18
CA LEU A 296 5.53 -18.02 16.74
C LEU A 296 4.00 -18.03 16.86
N SER A 297 3.41 -16.90 17.26
CA SER A 297 1.94 -16.76 17.25
C SER A 297 1.41 -16.62 15.82
N ARG A 298 0.17 -17.09 15.58
CA ARG A 298 -0.53 -16.87 14.30
C ARG A 298 -0.78 -15.39 14.05
N GLU A 299 -1.00 -14.65 15.13
CA GLU A 299 -1.18 -13.21 15.14
C GLU A 299 0.08 -12.48 14.65
N PHE A 300 1.26 -12.87 15.15
CA PHE A 300 2.53 -12.30 14.68
C PHE A 300 2.76 -12.58 13.20
N ILE A 301 2.53 -13.81 12.75
CA ILE A 301 2.66 -14.17 11.34
C ILE A 301 1.68 -13.34 10.49
N GLY A 302 0.41 -13.24 10.89
CA GLY A 302 -0.63 -12.54 10.12
C GLY A 302 -0.47 -11.02 10.14
N ILE A 303 -0.15 -10.41 11.29
CA ILE A 303 -0.10 -8.94 11.43
C ILE A 303 1.23 -8.37 10.96
N ILE A 304 2.33 -9.09 11.12
CA ILE A 304 3.67 -8.59 10.84
C ILE A 304 4.28 -9.23 9.59
N LEU A 305 4.40 -10.56 9.56
CA LEU A 305 5.16 -11.23 8.49
C LEU A 305 4.44 -11.20 7.14
N LEU A 306 3.19 -11.62 7.07
CA LEU A 306 2.46 -11.66 5.81
C LEU A 306 2.28 -10.28 5.16
N PRO A 307 1.98 -9.18 5.91
CA PRO A 307 1.93 -7.84 5.34
C PRO A 307 3.25 -7.32 4.77
N ILE A 308 4.40 -7.74 5.33
CA ILE A 308 5.70 -7.34 4.78
C ILE A 308 5.88 -7.83 3.34
N ILE A 309 5.43 -9.06 3.04
CA ILE A 309 5.53 -9.59 1.67
C ILE A 309 4.37 -9.11 0.80
N GLY A 310 3.16 -8.98 1.35
CA GLY A 310 2.01 -8.46 0.63
C GLY A 310 2.30 -7.06 0.09
N ASN A 311 2.78 -6.17 0.97
CA ASN A 311 3.07 -4.77 0.65
C ASN A 311 4.51 -4.54 0.13
N ALA A 312 5.22 -5.58 -0.34
CA ALA A 312 6.62 -5.44 -0.75
C ALA A 312 6.80 -4.53 -1.97
N ALA A 313 5.87 -4.57 -2.91
CA ALA A 313 5.87 -3.70 -4.09
C ALA A 313 5.62 -2.25 -3.69
N GLU A 314 4.59 -1.99 -2.88
CA GLU A 314 4.25 -0.66 -2.37
C GLU A 314 5.40 -0.07 -1.56
N HIS A 315 6.06 -0.90 -0.75
CA HIS A 315 7.20 -0.47 0.07
C HIS A 315 8.35 0.03 -0.82
N TYR A 316 8.70 -0.75 -1.85
CA TYR A 316 9.75 -0.37 -2.79
C TYR A 316 9.39 0.91 -3.55
N THR A 317 8.17 0.98 -4.10
CA THR A 317 7.70 2.14 -4.87
C THR A 317 7.64 3.39 -4.00
N ALA A 318 7.01 3.33 -2.82
CA ALA A 318 6.87 4.47 -1.93
C ALA A 318 8.22 5.08 -1.51
N ILE A 319 9.21 4.24 -1.16
CA ILE A 319 10.57 4.71 -0.84
C ILE A 319 11.24 5.32 -2.08
N SER A 320 11.18 4.65 -3.22
CA SER A 320 11.84 5.08 -4.45
C SER A 320 11.37 6.46 -4.90
N VAL A 321 10.05 6.72 -4.89
CA VAL A 321 9.50 8.02 -5.31
C VAL A 321 9.71 9.10 -4.23
N ALA A 322 9.69 8.76 -2.93
CA ALA A 322 10.02 9.69 -1.85
C ALA A 322 11.47 10.20 -1.96
N MET A 323 12.42 9.34 -2.32
CA MET A 323 13.82 9.70 -2.54
C MET A 323 14.03 10.59 -3.78
N ARG A 324 13.04 10.68 -4.68
CA ARG A 324 13.01 11.57 -5.86
C ARG A 324 12.20 12.84 -5.63
N ASN A 325 11.83 13.15 -4.39
CA ASN A 325 10.98 14.28 -3.99
C ASN A 325 9.55 14.25 -4.56
N LYS A 326 9.04 13.07 -4.91
CA LYS A 326 7.66 12.87 -5.36
C LYS A 326 6.80 12.33 -4.21
N MET A 327 6.58 13.15 -3.17
CA MET A 327 5.93 12.72 -1.94
C MET A 327 4.43 12.45 -2.13
N ASP A 328 3.75 13.16 -3.04
CA ASP A 328 2.35 12.90 -3.38
C ASP A 328 2.14 11.47 -3.89
N LEU A 329 3.03 11.00 -4.78
CA LEU A 329 2.99 9.62 -5.26
C LEU A 329 3.25 8.61 -4.13
N SER A 330 4.22 8.89 -3.26
CA SER A 330 4.53 8.03 -2.12
C SER A 330 3.33 7.87 -1.19
N LEU A 331 2.64 8.97 -0.88
CA LEU A 331 1.40 8.95 -0.08
C LEU A 331 0.25 8.27 -0.82
N GLY A 332 0.15 8.49 -2.13
CA GLY A 332 -0.82 7.81 -2.98
C GLY A 332 -0.69 6.30 -2.91
N VAL A 333 0.55 5.77 -2.90
CA VAL A 333 0.83 4.36 -2.71
C VAL A 333 0.49 3.91 -1.28
N ALA A 334 1.05 4.52 -0.24
CA ALA A 334 0.91 4.04 1.13
C ALA A 334 -0.52 4.20 1.69
N VAL A 335 -1.08 5.42 1.63
CA VAL A 335 -2.42 5.71 2.16
C VAL A 335 -3.50 5.16 1.22
N GLY A 336 -3.27 5.25 -0.09
CA GLY A 336 -4.17 4.70 -1.11
C GLY A 336 -4.33 3.18 -0.97
N SER A 337 -3.23 2.43 -0.84
CA SER A 337 -3.28 0.98 -0.58
C SER A 337 -4.00 0.66 0.73
N SER A 338 -3.77 1.44 1.80
CA SER A 338 -4.51 1.30 3.07
C SER A 338 -6.03 1.45 2.88
N CYS A 339 -6.46 2.43 2.08
CA CYS A 339 -7.87 2.61 1.73
C CYS A 339 -8.41 1.42 0.93
N GLN A 340 -7.65 0.91 -0.03
CA GLN A 340 -8.02 -0.27 -0.82
C GLN A 340 -8.15 -1.51 0.05
N MET A 341 -7.23 -1.72 0.99
CA MET A 341 -7.30 -2.82 1.96
C MET A 341 -8.57 -2.74 2.80
N ALA A 342 -8.90 -1.57 3.33
CA ALA A 342 -10.06 -1.39 4.21
C ALA A 342 -11.40 -1.44 3.45
N LEU A 343 -11.47 -0.86 2.24
CA LEU A 343 -12.72 -0.69 1.49
C LEU A 343 -12.97 -1.78 0.45
N PHE A 344 -11.94 -2.49 -0.01
CA PHE A 344 -12.04 -3.49 -1.06
C PHE A 344 -11.62 -4.88 -0.58
N VAL A 345 -10.37 -5.09 -0.15
CA VAL A 345 -9.86 -6.42 0.16
C VAL A 345 -10.54 -7.01 1.40
N THR A 346 -10.76 -6.19 2.45
CA THR A 346 -11.46 -6.65 3.66
C THR A 346 -12.91 -7.06 3.38
N PRO A 347 -13.76 -6.26 2.72
CA PRO A 347 -15.05 -6.70 2.27
C PRO A 347 -15.02 -7.91 1.35
N LEU A 348 -14.06 -7.96 0.42
CA LEU A 348 -13.88 -9.09 -0.49
C LEU A 348 -13.61 -10.39 0.28
N ALA A 349 -12.78 -10.36 1.32
CA ALA A 349 -12.52 -11.53 2.16
C ALA A 349 -13.79 -12.06 2.85
N VAL A 350 -14.67 -11.17 3.35
CA VAL A 350 -15.97 -11.59 3.93
C VAL A 350 -16.88 -12.20 2.87
N LEU A 351 -16.92 -11.61 1.67
CA LEU A 351 -17.73 -12.13 0.57
C LEU A 351 -17.18 -13.46 0.03
N MET A 352 -15.85 -13.62 -0.06
CA MET A 352 -15.21 -14.89 -0.38
C MET A 352 -15.52 -15.98 0.66
N GLY A 353 -15.43 -15.64 1.96
CA GLY A 353 -15.84 -16.53 3.04
C GLY A 353 -17.29 -16.97 2.91
N TRP A 354 -18.20 -16.03 2.53
CA TRP A 354 -19.58 -16.38 2.27
C TRP A 354 -19.75 -17.37 1.11
N CYS A 355 -19.03 -17.18 0.02
CA CYS A 355 -19.05 -18.09 -1.13
C CYS A 355 -18.46 -19.49 -0.79
N LEU A 356 -17.41 -19.52 0.05
CA LEU A 356 -16.73 -20.74 0.47
C LEU A 356 -17.45 -21.46 1.66
N ASN A 357 -18.54 -20.89 2.20
CA ASN A 357 -19.21 -21.33 3.42
C ASN A 357 -18.30 -21.34 4.66
N VAL A 358 -17.34 -20.45 4.72
CA VAL A 358 -16.47 -20.20 5.87
C VAL A 358 -17.01 -19.01 6.65
N PRO A 359 -17.13 -19.07 7.99
CA PRO A 359 -17.71 -18.01 8.81
C PRO A 359 -16.74 -16.84 8.99
N MET A 360 -16.36 -16.17 7.90
CA MET A 360 -15.52 -14.97 7.93
C MET A 360 -16.35 -13.77 8.39
N THR A 361 -15.97 -13.20 9.52
CA THR A 361 -16.61 -12.03 10.13
C THR A 361 -15.66 -10.85 10.22
N LEU A 362 -16.20 -9.64 10.40
CA LEU A 362 -15.45 -8.43 10.78
C LEU A 362 -15.31 -8.31 12.31
N ASN A 363 -15.47 -9.40 13.05
CA ASN A 363 -15.22 -9.46 14.48
C ASN A 363 -13.72 -9.74 14.69
N PHE A 364 -12.93 -8.68 14.69
CA PHE A 364 -11.49 -8.72 14.95
C PHE A 364 -11.20 -8.77 16.44
N HIS A 365 -9.96 -9.09 16.82
CA HIS A 365 -9.58 -8.96 18.22
C HIS A 365 -9.64 -7.48 18.68
N PRO A 366 -10.20 -7.14 19.86
CA PRO A 366 -10.35 -5.74 20.32
C PRO A 366 -9.05 -4.94 20.30
N PHE A 367 -7.91 -5.58 20.60
CA PHE A 367 -6.60 -4.94 20.55
C PHE A 367 -6.22 -4.52 19.12
N GLN A 368 -6.46 -5.39 18.12
CA GLN A 368 -6.17 -5.12 16.70
C GLN A 368 -6.92 -3.89 16.19
N VAL A 369 -8.24 -3.82 16.44
CA VAL A 369 -9.04 -2.67 15.99
C VAL A 369 -8.70 -1.39 16.74
N THR A 370 -8.30 -1.51 18.01
CA THR A 370 -7.83 -0.36 18.79
C THR A 370 -6.53 0.19 18.20
N MET A 371 -5.54 -0.67 17.92
CA MET A 371 -4.29 -0.26 17.27
C MET A 371 -4.53 0.34 15.89
N LEU A 372 -5.41 -0.27 15.10
CA LEU A 372 -5.79 0.25 13.78
C LEU A 372 -6.37 1.67 13.87
N LEU A 373 -7.32 1.89 14.77
CA LEU A 373 -7.96 3.20 14.94
C LEU A 373 -6.96 4.25 15.45
N LEU A 374 -6.15 3.92 16.47
CA LEU A 374 -5.14 4.84 17.00
C LEU A 374 -4.07 5.17 15.96
N SER A 375 -3.59 4.20 15.21
CA SER A 375 -2.62 4.41 14.13
C SER A 375 -3.19 5.33 13.04
N THR A 376 -4.45 5.13 12.65
CA THR A 376 -5.12 5.98 11.66
C THR A 376 -5.25 7.42 12.16
N LEU A 377 -5.57 7.62 13.45
CA LEU A 377 -5.66 8.96 14.05
C LEU A 377 -4.28 9.64 14.12
N VAL A 378 -3.22 8.92 14.48
CA VAL A 378 -1.84 9.44 14.48
C VAL A 378 -1.43 9.87 13.08
N VAL A 379 -1.63 9.00 12.09
CA VAL A 379 -1.31 9.28 10.68
C VAL A 379 -2.11 10.48 10.16
N THR A 380 -3.42 10.56 10.48
CA THR A 380 -4.24 11.71 10.11
C THR A 380 -3.66 13.01 10.69
N GLY A 381 -3.18 12.98 11.94
CA GLY A 381 -2.53 14.13 12.57
C GLY A 381 -1.21 14.52 11.90
N VAL A 382 -0.40 13.56 11.50
CA VAL A 382 0.87 13.77 10.79
C VAL A 382 0.64 14.39 9.40
N LEU A 383 -0.42 13.97 8.70
CA LEU A 383 -0.67 14.38 7.31
C LEU A 383 -1.43 15.73 7.17
N GLN A 384 -1.77 16.42 8.27
CA GLN A 384 -2.60 17.63 8.19
C GLN A 384 -1.88 18.87 7.66
N ASP A 385 -0.57 18.98 7.87
CA ASP A 385 0.19 20.18 7.54
C ASP A 385 0.71 20.24 6.10
N GLY A 386 0.61 19.13 5.34
CA GLY A 386 1.04 19.04 3.95
C GLY A 386 2.55 18.95 3.75
N HIS A 387 3.29 18.60 4.80
CA HIS A 387 4.74 18.50 4.79
C HIS A 387 5.19 17.20 5.42
N SER A 388 6.37 16.71 5.04
CA SER A 388 6.97 15.54 5.67
C SER A 388 8.45 15.78 5.98
N ASN A 389 8.92 15.10 7.03
CA ASN A 389 10.30 15.14 7.46
C ASN A 389 10.75 13.79 8.05
N TRP A 390 12.07 13.59 8.20
CA TRP A 390 12.63 12.35 8.71
C TRP A 390 12.19 11.97 10.12
N LEU A 391 11.86 12.96 10.97
CA LEU A 391 11.44 12.70 12.36
C LEU A 391 10.04 12.06 12.38
N GLU A 392 9.11 12.54 11.57
CA GLU A 392 7.79 11.94 11.41
C GLU A 392 7.90 10.50 10.90
N GLY A 393 8.79 10.25 9.91
CA GLY A 393 9.13 8.90 9.49
C GLY A 393 9.60 8.01 10.64
N SER A 394 10.53 8.52 11.46
CA SER A 394 11.00 7.81 12.68
C SER A 394 9.88 7.53 13.68
N MET A 395 8.96 8.46 13.88
CA MET A 395 7.83 8.30 14.81
C MET A 395 6.92 7.16 14.36
N LEU A 396 6.57 7.11 13.07
CA LEU A 396 5.74 6.06 12.49
C LEU A 396 6.42 4.69 12.56
N LEU A 397 7.72 4.62 12.22
CA LEU A 397 8.51 3.39 12.35
C LEU A 397 8.58 2.91 13.80
N THR A 398 8.77 3.82 14.76
CA THR A 398 8.77 3.48 16.19
C THR A 398 7.44 2.88 16.62
N ALA A 399 6.32 3.44 16.14
CA ALA A 399 4.99 2.91 16.43
C ALA A 399 4.82 1.49 15.83
N TYR A 400 5.26 1.27 14.59
CA TYR A 400 5.21 -0.07 13.96
C TYR A 400 6.05 -1.10 14.73
N VAL A 401 7.28 -0.75 15.09
CA VAL A 401 8.17 -1.64 15.85
C VAL A 401 7.59 -1.94 17.23
N ALA A 402 6.97 -0.96 17.90
CA ALA A 402 6.31 -1.18 19.19
C ALA A 402 5.15 -2.17 19.07
N ILE A 403 4.33 -2.07 18.02
CA ILE A 403 3.26 -3.03 17.72
C ILE A 403 3.86 -4.42 17.44
N ALA A 404 4.90 -4.49 16.61
CA ALA A 404 5.56 -5.75 16.28
C ALA A 404 6.16 -6.44 17.53
N LEU A 405 6.74 -5.68 18.45
CA LEU A 405 7.25 -6.22 19.71
C LEU A 405 6.14 -6.81 20.58
N ILE A 406 4.97 -6.18 20.65
CA ILE A 406 3.83 -6.71 21.42
C ILE A 406 3.43 -8.08 20.85
N TYR A 407 3.24 -8.19 19.53
CA TYR A 407 2.86 -9.48 18.90
C TYR A 407 3.97 -10.53 18.93
N TRP A 408 5.24 -10.12 18.99
CA TRP A 408 6.37 -11.05 19.17
C TRP A 408 6.34 -11.74 20.54
N PHE A 409 5.95 -11.03 21.61
CA PHE A 409 5.84 -11.57 22.96
C PHE A 409 4.46 -12.11 23.31
N GLU A 410 3.50 -12.02 22.38
CA GLU A 410 2.19 -12.64 22.57
C GLU A 410 2.33 -14.16 22.50
N GLU A 411 1.98 -14.82 23.61
CA GLU A 411 2.00 -16.28 23.64
C GLU A 411 0.93 -16.82 22.67
N PRO A 412 1.23 -17.93 21.93
CA PRO A 412 0.25 -18.56 21.06
C PRO A 412 -1.03 -18.82 21.86
N TYR A 413 -2.16 -18.27 21.41
CA TYR A 413 -3.44 -18.42 22.07
C TYR A 413 -3.84 -19.90 22.02
N ASN A 414 -3.52 -20.64 23.08
CA ASN A 414 -4.06 -21.98 23.29
C ASN A 414 -5.54 -21.81 23.61
N GLN A 415 -6.39 -22.12 22.64
CA GLN A 415 -7.83 -22.23 22.85
C GLN A 415 -8.07 -23.24 24.02
N LEU A 416 -8.39 -22.72 25.21
CA LEU A 416 -8.94 -23.49 26.32
C LEU A 416 -10.35 -23.93 25.97
#